data_20ddf156b3d3948554135ee197a85198
#
_entry.id   20ddf156b3d3948554135ee197a85198
#
_cell.length_a   1.000
_cell.length_b   1.000
_cell.length_c   1.000
_cell.angle_alpha   90.00
_cell.angle_beta   90.00
_cell.angle_gamma   90.00
#
_symmetry.space_group_name_H-M   'P 1'
#
loop_
_entity.id
_entity.type
_entity.pdbx_description
1 polymer ?
#
loop_
_entity_poly.entity_id
_entity_poly.type
_entity_poly.pdbx_seq_one_letter_code
_entity_poly.pdbx_strand_id
1 'polypeptide(L)'
;MKKSILAFAISAIFLTACKKEEVTPTPTGSGPVSIYFEHLFGSSTFNLGQNYITGNNDTMNFSLFNYFVSNFELVKADGGVYTYPVDSSYFLVKESIDSSRTITLKNVPAGEYVGVRLIIGVDSLRNTMPLTSRTGILDPSTGAAGMYWSWNTGYIFLKSEGTCSSSPSMMGMSKMFQHHVGLYGGLNSPTINNVKKINLTFPGTYKAIVGNALAPEIHTKVDISKMYNNVDFSKYSMVMVHPYSATLANNYATMFEVEHVHND
;
A
#
# COMPACT_ATOMS: atom_id res chain seq x y z
N MET A 1 -92.30 14.91 4.51
CA MET A 1 -91.03 15.58 4.27
C MET A 1 -89.96 14.51 4.40
N LYS A 2 -89.43 13.97 3.28
CA LYS A 2 -88.34 12.99 3.26
C LYS A 2 -87.08 13.71 2.81
N LYS A 3 -86.08 13.72 3.69
CA LYS A 3 -84.80 14.29 3.38
C LYS A 3 -83.83 13.17 2.82
N SER A 4 -83.47 13.30 1.55
CA SER A 4 -82.48 12.42 0.91
C SER A 4 -81.08 12.94 1.23
N ILE A 5 -80.29 12.09 1.81
CA ILE A 5 -78.81 12.37 2.01
C ILE A 5 -78.07 11.74 0.84
N LEU A 6 -77.42 12.58 0.07
CA LEU A 6 -76.53 12.18 -1.05
C LEU A 6 -75.13 11.94 -0.50
N ALA A 7 -74.63 10.69 -0.51
CA ALA A 7 -73.28 10.35 -0.11
C ALA A 7 -72.36 10.50 -1.31
N PHE A 8 -71.35 11.40 -1.17
CA PHE A 8 -70.30 11.60 -2.16
C PHE A 8 -69.12 10.65 -1.84
N ALA A 9 -68.95 9.65 -2.68
CA ALA A 9 -67.79 8.75 -2.55
C ALA A 9 -66.59 9.39 -3.24
N ILE A 10 -65.53 9.79 -2.46
CA ILE A 10 -64.27 10.26 -2.97
C ILE A 10 -63.40 9.04 -3.24
N SER A 11 -63.20 8.74 -4.52
CA SER A 11 -62.27 7.69 -4.97
C SER A 11 -60.83 8.23 -4.96
N ALA A 12 -59.99 7.81 -4.02
CA ALA A 12 -58.59 8.15 -3.98
C ALA A 12 -57.81 7.29 -4.98
N ILE A 13 -57.36 7.91 -6.08
CA ILE A 13 -56.49 7.27 -7.04
C ILE A 13 -55.07 7.28 -6.46
N PHE A 14 -54.58 6.13 -6.02
CA PHE A 14 -53.17 5.93 -5.66
C PHE A 14 -52.34 5.85 -6.94
N LEU A 15 -51.63 6.91 -7.28
CA LEU A 15 -50.58 6.91 -8.29
C LEU A 15 -49.37 6.22 -7.69
N THR A 16 -49.18 4.93 -7.93
CA THR A 16 -47.92 4.24 -7.71
C THR A 16 -46.90 4.75 -8.72
N ALA A 17 -46.09 5.70 -8.30
CA ALA A 17 -44.89 6.09 -9.05
C ALA A 17 -43.91 4.90 -9.03
N CYS A 18 -43.85 4.14 -10.12
CA CYS A 18 -42.71 3.24 -10.36
C CYS A 18 -41.45 4.09 -10.38
N LYS A 19 -40.62 4.02 -9.33
CA LYS A 19 -39.23 4.44 -9.40
C LYS A 19 -38.58 3.54 -10.46
N LYS A 20 -38.26 4.11 -11.61
CA LYS A 20 -37.39 3.48 -12.58
C LYS A 20 -36.06 3.30 -11.88
N GLU A 21 -35.66 2.08 -11.54
CA GLU A 21 -34.29 1.78 -11.15
C GLU A 21 -33.38 2.23 -12.30
N GLU A 22 -32.54 3.20 -12.05
CA GLU A 22 -31.46 3.54 -12.98
C GLU A 22 -30.55 2.33 -13.02
N VAL A 23 -30.66 1.55 -14.08
CA VAL A 23 -29.73 0.46 -14.37
C VAL A 23 -28.42 1.15 -14.71
N THR A 24 -27.51 1.25 -13.74
CA THR A 24 -26.13 1.67 -13.99
C THR A 24 -25.54 0.69 -15.00
N PRO A 25 -25.07 1.16 -16.17
CA PRO A 25 -24.53 0.27 -17.19
C PRO A 25 -23.35 -0.52 -16.60
N THR A 26 -23.37 -1.83 -16.81
CA THR A 26 -22.25 -2.70 -16.42
C THR A 26 -20.96 -2.20 -17.07
N PRO A 27 -19.90 -1.93 -16.31
CA PRO A 27 -18.62 -1.49 -16.88
C PRO A 27 -18.09 -2.52 -17.89
N THR A 28 -17.57 -2.04 -19.03
CA THR A 28 -17.05 -2.92 -20.11
C THR A 28 -15.62 -2.53 -20.46
N GLY A 29 -14.88 -3.47 -21.06
CA GLY A 29 -13.52 -3.27 -21.51
C GLY A 29 -12.46 -3.38 -20.41
N SER A 30 -11.55 -2.44 -20.36
CA SER A 30 -10.50 -2.33 -19.34
C SER A 30 -10.14 -0.88 -19.10
N GLY A 31 -9.59 -0.57 -17.93
CA GLY A 31 -9.14 0.78 -17.58
C GLY A 31 -7.93 0.75 -16.64
N PRO A 32 -7.34 1.90 -16.35
CA PRO A 32 -6.32 2.02 -15.32
C PRO A 32 -6.95 1.98 -13.92
N VAL A 33 -6.15 1.55 -12.94
CA VAL A 33 -6.44 1.73 -11.50
C VAL A 33 -5.22 2.38 -10.89
N SER A 34 -5.38 3.53 -10.27
CA SER A 34 -4.32 4.20 -9.53
C SER A 34 -4.42 3.89 -8.05
N ILE A 35 -3.27 3.76 -7.39
CA ILE A 35 -3.16 3.58 -5.94
C ILE A 35 -2.22 4.67 -5.45
N TYR A 36 -2.74 5.59 -4.66
CA TYR A 36 -1.97 6.64 -4.03
C TYR A 36 -1.60 6.25 -2.59
N PHE A 37 -0.32 6.34 -2.26
CA PHE A 37 0.22 6.09 -0.93
C PHE A 37 0.49 7.41 -0.21
N GLU A 38 -0.45 7.80 0.66
CA GLU A 38 -0.30 8.96 1.53
C GLU A 38 0.56 8.59 2.75
N HIS A 39 1.74 9.17 2.86
CA HIS A 39 2.63 8.91 3.99
C HIS A 39 2.30 9.78 5.19
N LEU A 40 2.09 9.12 6.33
CA LEU A 40 1.78 9.72 7.62
C LEU A 40 2.77 9.23 8.68
N PHE A 41 2.92 10.00 9.75
CA PHE A 41 3.51 9.56 11.01
C PHE A 41 2.48 9.83 12.12
N GLY A 42 1.75 8.80 12.53
CA GLY A 42 0.53 8.95 13.31
C GLY A 42 -0.54 9.71 12.52
N SER A 43 -0.95 10.87 13.02
CA SER A 43 -1.94 11.74 12.34
C SER A 43 -1.32 12.88 11.52
N SER A 44 0.00 13.00 11.51
CA SER A 44 0.70 14.09 10.82
C SER A 44 1.20 13.64 9.45
N THR A 45 1.15 14.52 8.45
CA THR A 45 1.80 14.29 7.15
C THR A 45 3.28 14.02 7.36
N PHE A 46 3.76 12.95 6.74
CA PHE A 46 5.17 12.58 6.82
C PHE A 46 6.00 13.36 5.79
N ASN A 47 7.12 13.92 6.24
CA ASN A 47 8.09 14.62 5.40
C ASN A 47 9.50 14.32 5.90
N LEU A 48 10.46 14.13 4.98
CA LEU A 48 11.86 14.01 5.34
C LEU A 48 12.37 15.30 6.00
N GLY A 49 13.27 15.16 6.96
CA GLY A 49 13.86 16.29 7.69
C GLY A 49 13.02 16.84 8.83
N GLN A 50 11.76 16.41 9.00
CA GLN A 50 10.93 16.77 10.16
C GLN A 50 11.20 15.86 11.35
N ASN A 51 10.96 16.40 12.55
CA ASN A 51 11.04 15.63 13.79
C ASN A 51 9.67 15.04 14.13
N TYR A 52 9.67 13.76 14.49
CA TYR A 52 8.51 13.00 14.94
C TYR A 52 8.77 12.38 16.31
N ILE A 53 7.73 12.28 17.12
CA ILE A 53 7.81 11.64 18.43
C ILE A 53 7.17 10.25 18.33
N THR A 54 7.92 9.21 18.68
CA THR A 54 7.43 7.83 18.74
C THR A 54 6.59 7.60 19.99
N GLY A 55 5.87 6.47 20.04
CA GLY A 55 5.15 6.03 21.25
C GLY A 55 6.05 5.83 22.48
N ASN A 56 7.36 5.65 22.28
CA ASN A 56 8.37 5.53 23.35
C ASN A 56 9.01 6.88 23.75
N ASN A 57 8.47 8.01 23.29
CA ASN A 57 9.03 9.37 23.46
C ASN A 57 10.41 9.58 22.81
N ASP A 58 10.79 8.78 21.85
CA ASP A 58 11.98 9.05 21.04
C ASP A 58 11.67 10.11 19.99
N THR A 59 12.63 11.02 19.79
CA THR A 59 12.57 11.97 18.69
C THR A 59 13.28 11.35 17.48
N MET A 60 12.56 11.14 16.39
CA MET A 60 13.06 10.65 15.10
C MET A 60 13.08 11.75 14.04
N ASN A 61 14.12 11.77 13.23
CA ASN A 61 14.21 12.58 12.03
C ASN A 61 14.66 11.69 10.88
N PHE A 62 13.93 11.69 9.77
CA PHE A 62 14.18 10.80 8.64
C PHE A 62 14.89 11.54 7.53
N SER A 63 15.97 10.96 7.03
CA SER A 63 16.69 11.41 5.83
C SER A 63 16.30 10.58 4.59
N LEU A 64 15.75 9.38 4.78
CA LEU A 64 15.35 8.49 3.69
C LEU A 64 14.23 7.54 4.16
N PHE A 65 13.22 7.35 3.28
CA PHE A 65 12.19 6.33 3.43
C PHE A 65 11.76 5.82 2.06
N ASN A 66 12.12 4.59 1.73
CA ASN A 66 11.82 3.96 0.44
C ASN A 66 11.37 2.52 0.66
N TYR A 67 10.43 2.01 -0.16
CA TYR A 67 10.01 0.62 -0.10
C TYR A 67 9.50 0.11 -1.44
N PHE A 68 9.67 -1.20 -1.67
CA PHE A 68 9.06 -1.89 -2.79
C PHE A 68 7.65 -2.35 -2.46
N VAL A 69 6.75 -2.22 -3.43
CA VAL A 69 5.47 -2.90 -3.47
C VAL A 69 5.36 -3.68 -4.77
N SER A 70 4.77 -4.87 -4.70
CA SER A 70 4.73 -5.77 -5.86
C SER A 70 3.57 -6.75 -5.82
N ASN A 71 3.40 -7.53 -6.91
CA ASN A 71 2.48 -8.66 -7.00
C ASN A 71 1.04 -8.29 -6.64
N PHE A 72 0.49 -7.31 -7.35
CA PHE A 72 -0.86 -6.80 -7.11
C PHE A 72 -1.93 -7.79 -7.53
N GLU A 73 -2.92 -7.97 -6.66
CA GLU A 73 -4.17 -8.68 -6.93
C GLU A 73 -5.33 -7.76 -6.57
N LEU A 74 -6.32 -7.65 -7.44
CA LEU A 74 -7.54 -6.88 -7.19
C LEU A 74 -8.68 -7.85 -6.85
N VAL A 75 -9.33 -7.64 -5.72
CA VAL A 75 -10.43 -8.48 -5.22
C VAL A 75 -11.75 -7.92 -5.72
N LYS A 76 -12.49 -8.71 -6.50
CA LYS A 76 -13.78 -8.32 -7.05
C LYS A 76 -14.90 -8.39 -6.02
N ALA A 77 -15.96 -7.64 -6.27
CA ALA A 77 -17.17 -7.65 -5.42
C ALA A 77 -17.87 -9.01 -5.39
N ASP A 78 -17.72 -9.85 -6.42
CA ASP A 78 -18.26 -11.22 -6.50
C ASP A 78 -17.36 -12.27 -5.81
N GLY A 79 -16.25 -11.85 -5.19
CA GLY A 79 -15.26 -12.70 -4.55
C GLY A 79 -14.16 -13.22 -5.47
N GLY A 80 -14.26 -12.99 -6.78
CA GLY A 80 -13.19 -13.29 -7.73
C GLY A 80 -11.93 -12.45 -7.50
N VAL A 81 -10.80 -12.88 -8.04
CA VAL A 81 -9.52 -12.17 -7.92
C VAL A 81 -8.92 -11.99 -9.30
N TYR A 82 -8.55 -10.76 -9.62
CA TYR A 82 -7.74 -10.47 -10.79
C TYR A 82 -6.28 -10.29 -10.36
N THR A 83 -5.40 -11.15 -10.87
CA THR A 83 -3.95 -11.04 -10.64
C THR A 83 -3.34 -10.17 -11.74
N TYR A 84 -2.73 -9.05 -11.33
CA TYR A 84 -2.04 -8.16 -12.25
C TYR A 84 -0.77 -8.85 -12.80
N PRO A 85 -0.42 -8.66 -14.09
CA PRO A 85 0.73 -9.33 -14.70
C PRO A 85 2.02 -9.12 -13.89
N VAL A 86 2.65 -10.21 -13.47
CA VAL A 86 3.79 -10.20 -12.54
C VAL A 86 4.94 -9.35 -13.07
N ASP A 87 5.25 -9.42 -14.38
CA ASP A 87 6.36 -8.68 -14.98
C ASP A 87 6.18 -7.16 -14.95
N SER A 88 4.95 -6.69 -14.80
CA SER A 88 4.59 -5.26 -14.69
C SER A 88 4.23 -4.83 -13.27
N SER A 89 4.42 -5.71 -12.28
CA SER A 89 3.87 -5.57 -10.93
C SER A 89 4.92 -5.22 -9.87
N TYR A 90 5.99 -4.52 -10.24
CA TYR A 90 7.02 -4.06 -9.30
C TYR A 90 7.15 -2.56 -9.34
N PHE A 91 7.08 -1.92 -8.16
CA PHE A 91 7.17 -0.48 -8.02
C PHE A 91 8.03 -0.14 -6.80
N LEU A 92 8.79 0.94 -6.92
CA LEU A 92 9.59 1.48 -5.83
C LEU A 92 9.05 2.84 -5.43
N VAL A 93 8.48 2.90 -4.24
CA VAL A 93 7.98 4.13 -3.63
C VAL A 93 9.13 4.80 -2.88
N LYS A 94 9.36 6.08 -3.18
CA LYS A 94 10.41 6.92 -2.56
C LYS A 94 9.76 8.17 -2.01
N GLU A 95 9.91 8.44 -0.72
CA GLU A 95 9.36 9.64 -0.09
C GLU A 95 9.87 10.93 -0.74
N SER A 96 11.12 10.93 -1.21
CA SER A 96 11.72 12.09 -1.88
C SER A 96 11.20 12.36 -3.30
N ILE A 97 10.31 11.51 -3.84
CA ILE A 97 9.80 11.60 -5.23
C ILE A 97 8.27 11.44 -5.20
N ASP A 98 7.54 12.54 -5.20
CA ASP A 98 6.07 12.55 -5.09
C ASP A 98 5.39 11.64 -6.11
N SER A 99 5.83 11.68 -7.37
CA SER A 99 5.24 10.86 -8.44
C SER A 99 5.40 9.35 -8.21
N SER A 100 6.33 8.90 -7.37
CA SER A 100 6.50 7.48 -7.03
C SER A 100 5.45 6.97 -6.05
N ARG A 101 4.72 7.87 -5.38
CA ARG A 101 3.66 7.52 -4.43
C ARG A 101 2.33 7.18 -5.10
N THR A 102 2.20 7.47 -6.40
CA THR A 102 1.04 7.05 -7.20
C THR A 102 1.46 5.93 -8.14
N ILE A 103 0.87 4.75 -7.97
CA ILE A 103 1.09 3.59 -8.82
C ILE A 103 -0.13 3.40 -9.71
N THR A 104 0.08 3.24 -11.01
CA THR A 104 -1.00 2.99 -11.97
C THR A 104 -0.88 1.59 -12.57
N LEU A 105 -1.86 0.75 -12.26
CA LEU A 105 -2.06 -0.57 -12.87
C LEU A 105 -2.85 -0.37 -14.16
N LYS A 106 -2.22 -0.58 -15.32
CA LYS A 106 -2.83 -0.40 -16.65
C LYS A 106 -3.62 -1.61 -17.06
N ASN A 107 -4.65 -1.41 -17.91
CA ASN A 107 -5.42 -2.49 -18.53
C ASN A 107 -6.06 -3.49 -17.55
N VAL A 108 -6.53 -2.99 -16.41
CA VAL A 108 -7.29 -3.79 -15.46
C VAL A 108 -8.66 -4.09 -16.09
N PRO A 109 -9.15 -5.35 -16.10
CA PRO A 109 -10.46 -5.68 -16.63
C PRO A 109 -11.58 -4.90 -15.99
N ALA A 110 -12.60 -4.56 -16.76
CA ALA A 110 -13.79 -3.91 -16.24
C ALA A 110 -14.45 -4.72 -15.14
N GLY A 111 -14.97 -4.03 -14.13
CA GLY A 111 -15.64 -4.62 -12.99
C GLY A 111 -15.61 -3.76 -11.75
N GLU A 112 -16.23 -4.26 -10.69
CA GLU A 112 -16.22 -3.66 -9.36
C GLU A 112 -15.25 -4.41 -8.46
N TYR A 113 -14.31 -3.67 -7.87
CA TYR A 113 -13.31 -4.20 -6.95
C TYR A 113 -13.52 -3.62 -5.55
N VAL A 114 -13.36 -4.44 -4.54
CA VAL A 114 -13.61 -4.12 -3.12
C VAL A 114 -12.36 -4.24 -2.26
N GLY A 115 -11.22 -4.52 -2.87
CA GLY A 115 -9.95 -4.62 -2.16
C GLY A 115 -8.77 -4.82 -3.10
N VAL A 116 -7.59 -4.59 -2.57
CA VAL A 116 -6.31 -4.87 -3.23
C VAL A 116 -5.42 -5.69 -2.30
N ARG A 117 -4.73 -6.67 -2.86
CA ARG A 117 -3.67 -7.42 -2.19
C ARG A 117 -2.37 -7.11 -2.87
N LEU A 118 -1.32 -6.99 -2.11
CA LEU A 118 0.02 -6.73 -2.63
C LEU A 118 1.09 -7.30 -1.69
N ILE A 119 2.30 -7.36 -2.19
CA ILE A 119 3.48 -7.71 -1.40
C ILE A 119 4.25 -6.42 -1.08
N ILE A 120 4.66 -6.26 0.19
CA ILE A 120 5.72 -5.33 0.55
C ILE A 120 7.03 -6.08 0.37
N GLY A 121 7.85 -5.61 -0.57
CA GLY A 121 9.10 -6.22 -0.95
C GLY A 121 9.13 -6.75 -2.39
N VAL A 122 10.11 -7.59 -2.66
CA VAL A 122 10.30 -8.30 -3.92
C VAL A 122 10.25 -9.80 -3.62
N ASP A 123 9.43 -10.55 -4.35
CA ASP A 123 9.25 -11.98 -4.12
C ASP A 123 10.54 -12.79 -4.36
N SER A 124 10.55 -14.05 -3.87
CA SER A 124 11.70 -14.91 -3.95
C SER A 124 12.11 -15.24 -5.39
N LEU A 125 11.16 -15.37 -6.32
CA LEU A 125 11.45 -15.65 -7.71
C LEU A 125 12.35 -14.54 -8.31
N ARG A 126 11.97 -13.28 -8.11
CA ARG A 126 12.74 -12.14 -8.61
C ARG A 126 14.06 -11.94 -7.87
N ASN A 127 14.11 -12.24 -6.57
CA ASN A 127 15.34 -12.21 -5.81
C ASN A 127 16.35 -13.28 -6.26
N THR A 128 15.90 -14.38 -6.86
CA THR A 128 16.76 -15.50 -7.29
C THR A 128 17.10 -15.49 -8.77
N MET A 129 16.48 -14.61 -9.56
CA MET A 129 16.78 -14.48 -11.00
C MET A 129 18.23 -14.02 -11.24
N PRO A 130 18.85 -14.42 -12.36
CA PRO A 130 20.14 -13.87 -12.76
C PRO A 130 20.10 -12.35 -12.84
N LEU A 131 21.20 -11.67 -12.51
CA LEU A 131 21.29 -10.20 -12.56
C LEU A 131 20.94 -9.62 -13.92
N THR A 132 21.34 -10.31 -14.99
CA THR A 132 21.04 -9.94 -16.39
C THR A 132 19.55 -9.95 -16.74
N SER A 133 18.74 -10.62 -15.94
CA SER A 133 17.27 -10.68 -16.11
C SER A 133 16.53 -9.65 -15.25
N ARG A 134 17.24 -8.87 -14.42
CA ARG A 134 16.67 -7.84 -13.55
C ARG A 134 16.74 -6.50 -14.27
N THR A 135 15.62 -6.10 -14.87
CA THR A 135 15.52 -4.89 -15.70
C THR A 135 14.55 -3.86 -15.11
N GLY A 136 14.56 -2.66 -15.64
CA GLY A 136 13.66 -1.59 -15.23
C GLY A 136 13.80 -1.23 -13.76
N ILE A 137 12.70 -1.22 -13.02
CA ILE A 137 12.70 -0.85 -11.59
C ILE A 137 13.50 -1.84 -10.72
N LEU A 138 13.70 -3.07 -11.19
CA LEU A 138 14.46 -4.11 -10.49
C LEU A 138 15.95 -4.16 -10.91
N ASP A 139 16.41 -3.34 -11.84
CA ASP A 139 17.83 -3.24 -12.17
C ASP A 139 18.62 -2.65 -10.99
N PRO A 140 19.58 -3.41 -10.39
CA PRO A 140 20.33 -2.94 -9.23
C PRO A 140 21.20 -1.71 -9.49
N SER A 141 21.57 -1.45 -10.75
CA SER A 141 22.44 -0.32 -11.12
C SER A 141 21.64 0.95 -11.45
N THR A 142 20.37 0.85 -11.75
CA THR A 142 19.50 1.99 -12.13
C THR A 142 18.23 2.06 -11.29
N GLY A 143 17.18 1.29 -11.63
CA GLY A 143 15.88 1.38 -10.98
C GLY A 143 15.90 1.08 -9.49
N ALA A 144 16.61 0.04 -9.09
CA ALA A 144 16.80 -0.37 -7.71
C ALA A 144 18.08 0.17 -7.06
N ALA A 145 18.73 1.18 -7.65
CA ALA A 145 19.95 1.75 -7.10
C ALA A 145 19.77 2.17 -5.64
N GLY A 146 20.69 1.70 -4.77
CA GLY A 146 20.60 1.90 -3.32
C GLY A 146 19.57 1.05 -2.57
N MET A 147 18.81 0.21 -3.29
CA MET A 147 17.83 -0.73 -2.73
C MET A 147 18.20 -2.19 -3.00
N TYR A 148 19.48 -2.47 -3.18
CA TYR A 148 20.02 -3.80 -3.45
C TYR A 148 21.35 -4.01 -2.73
N TRP A 149 21.53 -5.19 -2.11
CA TRP A 149 22.79 -5.61 -1.51
C TRP A 149 23.63 -6.43 -2.48
N SER A 150 24.69 -5.85 -3.03
CA SER A 150 25.63 -6.58 -3.90
C SER A 150 26.37 -7.69 -3.16
N TRP A 151 26.63 -7.50 -1.87
CA TRP A 151 27.34 -8.43 -1.00
C TRP A 151 26.44 -9.56 -0.46
N ASN A 152 25.10 -9.43 -0.50
CA ASN A 152 24.12 -10.42 -0.05
C ASN A 152 23.13 -10.80 -1.14
N THR A 153 23.31 -10.31 -2.37
CA THR A 153 22.55 -10.62 -3.58
C THR A 153 21.03 -10.58 -3.44
N GLY A 154 20.50 -9.62 -2.70
CA GLY A 154 19.06 -9.48 -2.49
C GLY A 154 18.59 -8.02 -2.44
N TYR A 155 17.31 -7.81 -2.71
CA TYR A 155 16.69 -6.48 -2.60
C TYR A 155 16.47 -6.07 -1.15
N ILE A 156 16.62 -4.77 -0.88
CA ILE A 156 16.14 -4.13 0.34
C ILE A 156 14.67 -3.81 0.11
N PHE A 157 13.76 -4.45 0.84
CA PHE A 157 12.32 -4.30 0.65
C PHE A 157 11.79 -2.99 1.20
N LEU A 158 12.33 -2.58 2.35
CA LEU A 158 12.12 -1.27 2.94
C LEU A 158 13.43 -0.75 3.48
N LYS A 159 13.76 0.49 3.15
CA LYS A 159 14.94 1.21 3.59
C LYS A 159 14.53 2.51 4.26
N SER A 160 14.93 2.66 5.53
CA SER A 160 14.67 3.84 6.33
C SER A 160 15.93 4.24 7.07
N GLU A 161 16.30 5.51 6.95
CA GLU A 161 17.52 6.07 7.55
C GLU A 161 17.21 7.43 8.19
N GLY A 162 17.99 7.77 9.21
CA GLY A 162 17.86 9.06 9.88
C GLY A 162 18.54 9.10 11.23
N THR A 163 18.00 9.92 12.14
CA THR A 163 18.46 10.02 13.53
C THR A 163 17.34 9.69 14.49
N CYS A 164 17.68 9.11 15.63
CA CYS A 164 16.76 8.86 16.73
C CYS A 164 17.43 9.19 18.06
N SER A 165 16.70 9.88 18.97
CA SER A 165 17.25 10.40 20.21
C SER A 165 17.86 9.33 21.14
N SER A 166 17.35 8.08 21.09
CA SER A 166 17.86 6.95 21.89
C SER A 166 18.90 6.10 21.16
N SER A 167 19.17 6.34 19.88
CA SER A 167 20.24 5.63 19.17
C SER A 167 21.60 5.93 19.79
N PRO A 168 22.52 4.93 19.86
CA PRO A 168 23.88 5.16 20.33
C PRO A 168 24.64 6.17 19.45
N SER A 169 25.44 7.02 20.06
CA SER A 169 26.41 7.83 19.33
C SER A 169 27.61 6.96 18.94
N MET A 170 27.89 6.81 17.66
CA MET A 170 29.04 6.06 17.17
C MET A 170 30.09 7.02 16.59
N MET A 171 31.34 6.99 17.10
CA MET A 171 32.50 7.71 16.57
C MET A 171 32.27 9.22 16.33
N GLY A 172 31.52 9.91 17.19
CA GLY A 172 31.21 11.33 17.00
C GLY A 172 30.14 11.66 15.96
N MET A 173 29.55 10.65 15.32
CA MET A 173 28.37 10.84 14.47
C MET A 173 27.11 11.00 15.32
N SER A 174 26.17 11.81 14.82
CA SER A 174 24.85 11.96 15.42
C SER A 174 24.15 10.60 15.55
N LYS A 175 23.28 10.47 16.52
CA LYS A 175 22.47 9.29 16.90
C LYS A 175 21.71 8.70 15.72
N MET A 176 22.38 8.03 14.81
CA MET A 176 21.85 7.51 13.54
C MET A 176 21.08 6.22 13.73
N PHE A 177 20.10 6.00 12.87
CA PHE A 177 19.53 4.68 12.64
C PHE A 177 19.56 4.34 11.15
N GLN A 178 19.71 3.05 10.84
CA GLN A 178 19.59 2.49 9.50
C GLN A 178 18.86 1.16 9.56
N HIS A 179 17.64 1.15 9.06
CA HIS A 179 16.81 -0.05 8.95
C HIS A 179 16.67 -0.41 7.48
N HIS A 180 17.48 -1.38 7.05
CA HIS A 180 17.43 -1.95 5.72
C HIS A 180 16.83 -3.35 5.81
N VAL A 181 15.52 -3.46 5.61
CA VAL A 181 14.79 -4.71 5.73
C VAL A 181 14.69 -5.36 4.36
N GLY A 182 15.26 -6.55 4.22
CA GLY A 182 15.20 -7.41 3.05
C GLY A 182 15.09 -8.87 3.49
N LEU A 183 15.66 -9.83 2.75
CA LEU A 183 15.64 -11.28 3.00
C LEU A 183 14.31 -11.94 2.64
N TYR A 184 14.38 -12.82 1.62
CA TYR A 184 13.22 -13.44 0.97
C TYR A 184 13.00 -14.92 1.37
N GLY A 185 13.63 -15.41 2.43
CA GLY A 185 13.49 -16.79 2.89
C GLY A 185 14.62 -17.74 2.45
N GLY A 186 15.60 -17.25 1.67
CA GLY A 186 16.77 -18.00 1.21
C GLY A 186 16.54 -18.83 -0.04
N LEU A 187 17.62 -19.16 -0.74
CA LEU A 187 17.64 -19.98 -1.96
C LEU A 187 18.00 -21.45 -1.67
N ASN A 188 19.13 -21.68 -1.01
CA ASN A 188 19.68 -23.02 -0.81
C ASN A 188 19.39 -23.57 0.60
N SER A 189 19.08 -22.68 1.54
CA SER A 189 18.67 -23.04 2.90
C SER A 189 17.68 -22.00 3.43
N PRO A 190 16.77 -22.39 4.33
CA PRO A 190 15.82 -21.44 4.93
C PRO A 190 16.55 -20.33 5.67
N THR A 191 16.13 -19.10 5.42
CA THR A 191 16.56 -17.88 6.13
C THR A 191 15.32 -17.09 6.57
N ILE A 192 15.55 -15.91 7.14
CA ILE A 192 14.46 -14.99 7.48
C ILE A 192 13.70 -14.62 6.19
N ASN A 193 12.37 -14.64 6.27
CA ASN A 193 11.50 -14.17 5.19
C ASN A 193 10.74 -12.92 5.64
N ASN A 194 11.16 -11.79 5.10
CA ASN A 194 10.58 -10.48 5.36
C ASN A 194 9.63 -10.01 4.26
N VAL A 195 9.37 -10.84 3.25
CA VAL A 195 8.30 -10.59 2.26
C VAL A 195 6.96 -10.65 2.98
N LYS A 196 6.17 -9.58 2.91
CA LYS A 196 4.85 -9.51 3.57
C LYS A 196 3.75 -9.30 2.54
N LYS A 197 2.82 -10.25 2.46
CA LYS A 197 1.58 -10.08 1.71
C LYS A 197 0.57 -9.37 2.63
N ILE A 198 0.00 -8.27 2.16
CA ILE A 198 -1.04 -7.52 2.85
C ILE A 198 -2.33 -7.54 2.05
N ASN A 199 -3.45 -7.47 2.77
CA ASN A 199 -4.80 -7.41 2.21
C ASN A 199 -5.42 -6.08 2.64
N LEU A 200 -5.74 -5.25 1.68
CA LEU A 200 -6.36 -3.96 1.89
C LEU A 200 -7.81 -4.04 1.41
N THR A 201 -8.74 -4.20 2.34
CA THR A 201 -10.18 -4.17 2.05
C THR A 201 -10.63 -2.71 2.05
N PHE A 202 -11.47 -2.33 1.09
CA PHE A 202 -12.00 -0.97 1.04
C PHE A 202 -13.04 -0.77 2.14
N PRO A 203 -13.03 0.36 2.87
CA PRO A 203 -13.93 0.58 3.97
C PRO A 203 -15.36 0.83 3.50
N GLY A 204 -16.34 0.46 4.34
CA GLY A 204 -17.75 0.72 4.10
C GLY A 204 -18.26 0.14 2.77
N THR A 205 -18.80 1.00 1.92
CA THR A 205 -19.36 0.63 0.61
C THR A 205 -18.50 1.05 -0.57
N TYR A 206 -17.25 1.49 -0.32
CA TYR A 206 -16.36 1.88 -1.40
C TYR A 206 -16.05 0.72 -2.34
N LYS A 207 -16.02 1.05 -3.63
CA LYS A 207 -15.63 0.15 -4.71
C LYS A 207 -14.78 0.93 -5.71
N ALA A 208 -13.78 0.29 -6.29
CA ALA A 208 -13.11 0.80 -7.47
C ALA A 208 -13.83 0.25 -8.70
N ILE A 209 -14.45 1.13 -9.47
CA ILE A 209 -15.24 0.77 -10.65
C ILE A 209 -14.37 1.00 -11.88
N VAL A 210 -13.97 -0.09 -12.52
CA VAL A 210 -13.06 -0.07 -13.69
C VAL A 210 -13.85 -0.25 -14.97
N GLY A 211 -13.57 0.56 -15.98
CA GLY A 211 -14.18 0.47 -17.30
C GLY A 211 -13.50 1.41 -18.30
N ASN A 212 -13.96 1.41 -19.56
CA ASN A 212 -13.35 2.19 -20.65
C ASN A 212 -13.27 3.73 -20.39
N ALA A 213 -14.13 4.26 -19.53
CA ALA A 213 -14.21 5.69 -19.23
C ALA A 213 -13.99 6.01 -17.74
N LEU A 214 -13.59 5.02 -16.95
CA LEU A 214 -13.42 5.15 -15.50
C LEU A 214 -11.98 4.80 -15.11
N ALA A 215 -11.35 5.66 -14.34
CA ALA A 215 -9.97 5.55 -13.86
C ALA A 215 -9.93 5.69 -12.32
N PRO A 216 -10.42 4.69 -11.55
CA PRO A 216 -10.51 4.82 -10.12
C PRO A 216 -9.14 5.03 -9.47
N GLU A 217 -9.13 5.86 -8.40
CA GLU A 217 -7.98 6.04 -7.54
C GLU A 217 -8.28 5.56 -6.11
N ILE A 218 -7.41 4.68 -5.61
CA ILE A 218 -7.48 4.10 -4.27
C ILE A 218 -6.53 4.90 -3.36
N HIS A 219 -7.09 5.65 -2.43
CA HIS A 219 -6.31 6.37 -1.43
C HIS A 219 -5.93 5.45 -0.29
N THR A 220 -4.62 5.25 -0.11
CA THR A 220 -4.05 4.35 0.90
C THR A 220 -3.18 5.14 1.86
N LYS A 221 -3.58 5.21 3.13
CA LYS A 221 -2.75 5.74 4.22
C LYS A 221 -1.62 4.77 4.54
N VAL A 222 -0.43 5.30 4.72
CA VAL A 222 0.77 4.57 5.13
C VAL A 222 1.30 5.22 6.40
N ASP A 223 0.85 4.73 7.55
CA ASP A 223 1.29 5.23 8.85
C ASP A 223 2.65 4.65 9.25
N ILE A 224 3.70 5.39 8.93
CA ILE A 224 5.10 5.02 9.16
C ILE A 224 5.41 4.82 10.65
N SER A 225 4.68 5.49 11.56
CA SER A 225 4.88 5.34 13.00
C SER A 225 4.68 3.89 13.47
N LYS A 226 3.80 3.14 12.81
CA LYS A 226 3.52 1.73 13.13
C LYS A 226 4.73 0.82 12.93
N MET A 227 5.64 1.16 11.99
CA MET A 227 6.89 0.41 11.81
C MET A 227 7.76 0.43 13.06
N TYR A 228 7.67 1.49 13.85
CA TYR A 228 8.52 1.71 15.03
C TYR A 228 7.84 1.36 16.34
N ASN A 229 6.68 0.72 16.32
CA ASN A 229 6.02 0.24 17.52
C ASN A 229 6.91 -0.76 18.27
N ASN A 230 7.22 -0.44 19.54
CA ASN A 230 8.06 -1.23 20.44
C ASN A 230 9.49 -1.48 19.92
N VAL A 231 10.03 -0.59 19.10
CA VAL A 231 11.43 -0.66 18.65
C VAL A 231 12.33 0.01 19.70
N ASP A 232 13.29 -0.74 20.21
CA ASP A 232 14.33 -0.24 21.11
C ASP A 232 15.54 0.23 20.29
N PHE A 233 15.59 1.51 19.96
CA PHE A 233 16.67 2.10 19.17
C PHE A 233 18.03 2.06 19.85
N SER A 234 18.07 1.95 21.19
CA SER A 234 19.35 1.81 21.91
C SER A 234 20.07 0.49 21.56
N LYS A 235 19.32 -0.51 21.13
CA LYS A 235 19.84 -1.83 20.75
C LYS A 235 19.77 -2.06 19.24
N TYR A 236 18.75 -1.57 18.58
CA TYR A 236 18.41 -1.92 17.20
C TYR A 236 18.39 -0.69 16.27
N SER A 237 19.32 0.24 16.49
CA SER A 237 19.47 1.39 15.60
C SER A 237 20.01 1.00 14.21
N MET A 238 20.77 -0.09 14.11
CA MET A 238 21.34 -0.60 12.87
C MET A 238 20.82 -2.00 12.59
N VAL A 239 19.88 -2.13 11.66
CA VAL A 239 19.27 -3.42 11.28
C VAL A 239 19.37 -3.61 9.77
N MET A 240 20.15 -4.61 9.36
CA MET A 240 20.29 -5.06 7.98
C MET A 240 20.00 -6.56 7.90
N VAL A 241 21.00 -7.42 7.70
CA VAL A 241 20.87 -8.88 7.78
C VAL A 241 20.92 -9.30 9.26
N HIS A 242 19.85 -9.03 9.98
CA HIS A 242 19.74 -9.25 11.43
C HIS A 242 18.39 -9.88 11.77
N PRO A 243 18.30 -10.82 12.74
CA PRO A 243 17.02 -11.45 13.14
C PRO A 243 15.92 -10.43 13.48
N TYR A 244 16.25 -9.31 14.08
CA TYR A 244 15.30 -8.24 14.42
C TYR A 244 14.61 -7.63 13.20
N SER A 245 15.15 -7.83 11.98
CA SER A 245 14.50 -7.39 10.75
C SER A 245 13.12 -8.01 10.56
N ALA A 246 12.88 -9.20 11.12
CA ALA A 246 11.56 -9.85 11.09
C ALA A 246 10.52 -9.08 11.93
N THR A 247 10.93 -8.48 13.06
CA THR A 247 10.07 -7.60 13.86
C THR A 247 9.69 -6.36 13.07
N LEU A 248 10.67 -5.69 12.44
CA LEU A 248 10.41 -4.54 11.59
C LEU A 248 9.51 -4.90 10.41
N ALA A 249 9.69 -6.09 9.82
CA ALA A 249 8.86 -6.58 8.72
C ALA A 249 7.41 -6.86 9.16
N ASN A 250 7.20 -7.42 10.33
CA ASN A 250 5.86 -7.59 10.89
C ASN A 250 5.19 -6.25 11.15
N ASN A 251 5.94 -5.27 11.65
CA ASN A 251 5.45 -3.93 11.92
C ASN A 251 5.09 -3.19 10.62
N TYR A 252 5.98 -3.18 9.59
CA TYR A 252 5.67 -2.45 8.36
C TYR A 252 4.45 -3.04 7.61
N ALA A 253 4.13 -4.32 7.80
CA ALA A 253 2.93 -4.92 7.23
C ALA A 253 1.63 -4.28 7.78
N THR A 254 1.69 -3.61 8.91
CA THR A 254 0.54 -2.95 9.55
C THR A 254 0.38 -1.48 9.21
N MET A 255 1.31 -0.90 8.44
CA MET A 255 1.30 0.54 8.11
C MET A 255 0.13 0.94 7.20
N PHE A 256 -0.37 0.03 6.36
CA PHE A 256 -1.22 0.33 5.22
C PHE A 256 -2.69 0.15 5.53
N GLU A 257 -3.51 1.14 5.12
CA GLU A 257 -4.96 1.13 5.27
C GLU A 257 -5.59 1.94 4.13
N VAL A 258 -6.64 1.41 3.49
CA VAL A 258 -7.39 2.20 2.49
C VAL A 258 -8.31 3.17 3.23
N GLU A 259 -8.24 4.45 2.86
CA GLU A 259 -9.10 5.49 3.40
C GLU A 259 -10.39 5.60 2.61
N HIS A 260 -10.28 5.74 1.30
CA HIS A 260 -11.41 5.89 0.38
C HIS A 260 -11.01 5.55 -1.06
N VAL A 261 -12.00 5.55 -1.95
CA VAL A 261 -11.82 5.33 -3.39
C VAL A 261 -12.58 6.41 -4.16
N HIS A 262 -11.94 7.04 -5.14
CA HIS A 262 -12.55 7.88 -6.15
C HIS A 262 -12.78 7.07 -7.44
N ASN A 263 -13.86 7.40 -8.17
CA ASN A 263 -14.22 6.76 -9.46
C ASN A 263 -14.49 7.87 -10.49
N ASP A 264 -13.47 8.58 -10.89
CA ASP A 264 -13.56 9.69 -11.84
C ASP A 264 -13.44 9.20 -13.29
#